data_a990140392f15794de2ccb4c00a07f35
#
_entry.id   a990140392f15794de2ccb4c00a07f35
#
_cell.length_a   1.000
_cell.length_b   1.000
_cell.length_c   1.000
_cell.angle_alpha   90.00
_cell.angle_beta   90.00
_cell.angle_gamma   90.00
#
_symmetry.space_group_name_H-M   'P 1'
#
loop_
_entity.id
_entity.type
_entity.pdbx_description
1 polymer ?
#
loop_
_entity_poly.entity_id
_entity_poly.type
_entity_poly.pdbx_seq_one_letter_code
_entity_poly.pdbx_strand_id
1 'polypeptide(L)' 'MKVHRCALKHGISSEDAIQAAEWSLWIEPLDEDSPPHRELRLGFDTGARLLEAMVLALENGDEMVIHAMPAGKKYLDLLP' A
#
# COMPACT_ATOMS: atom_id res chain seq x y z
N MET A 1 -10.30 -3.08 -5.51
CA MET A 1 -9.67 -2.39 -4.36
C MET A 1 -10.09 -0.93 -4.36
N LYS A 2 -10.40 -0.40 -3.21
CA LYS A 2 -10.78 0.99 -3.04
C LYS A 2 -9.58 1.83 -2.60
N VAL A 3 -9.61 3.13 -2.88
CA VAL A 3 -8.59 4.08 -2.42
C VAL A 3 -9.27 5.16 -1.63
N HIS A 4 -8.91 5.28 -0.35
CA HIS A 4 -9.41 6.35 0.50
C HIS A 4 -8.72 7.66 0.10
N ARG A 5 -9.45 8.78 0.14
CA ARG A 5 -8.89 10.08 -0.24
C ARG A 5 -7.63 10.46 0.56
N CYS A 6 -7.50 9.96 1.79
CA CYS A 6 -6.28 10.18 2.58
C CYS A 6 -5.03 9.62 1.91
N ALA A 7 -5.17 8.58 1.09
CA ALA A 7 -4.05 8.01 0.37
C ALA A 7 -3.55 8.91 -0.77
N LEU A 8 -4.32 9.91 -1.15
CA LEU A 8 -3.99 10.80 -2.28
C LEU A 8 -3.27 12.07 -1.85
N LYS A 9 -3.11 12.31 -0.56
CA LYS A 9 -2.55 13.58 -0.06
C LYS A 9 -1.07 13.80 -0.38
N HIS A 10 -0.35 12.74 -0.75
CA HIS A 10 1.06 12.84 -1.13
C HIS A 10 1.27 12.92 -2.65
N GLY A 11 0.21 13.21 -3.41
CA GLY A 11 0.31 13.38 -4.85
C GLY A 11 0.34 12.10 -5.66
N ILE A 12 0.08 10.95 -5.04
CA ILE A 12 0.00 9.67 -5.73
C ILE A 12 -1.41 9.50 -6.29
N SER A 13 -1.52 9.14 -7.57
CA SER A 13 -2.82 8.89 -8.18
C SER A 13 -3.45 7.61 -7.65
N SER A 14 -4.78 7.50 -7.76
CA SER A 14 -5.48 6.26 -7.38
C SER A 14 -4.96 5.06 -8.16
N GLU A 15 -4.70 5.23 -9.45
CA GLU A 15 -4.18 4.17 -10.31
C GLU A 15 -2.83 3.67 -9.81
N ASP A 16 -1.92 4.58 -9.49
CA ASP A 16 -0.59 4.22 -8.99
C ASP A 16 -0.67 3.56 -7.62
N ALA A 17 -1.53 4.06 -6.74
CA ALA A 17 -1.71 3.48 -5.41
C ALA A 17 -2.24 2.04 -5.51
N ILE A 18 -3.22 1.80 -6.38
CA ILE A 18 -3.78 0.48 -6.58
C ILE A 18 -2.74 -0.47 -7.16
N GLN A 19 -2.00 -0.04 -8.19
CA GLN A 19 -0.98 -0.88 -8.80
C GLN A 19 0.09 -1.29 -7.78
N ALA A 20 0.60 -0.34 -7.01
CA ALA A 20 1.61 -0.64 -6.00
C ALA A 20 1.10 -1.64 -4.96
N ALA A 21 -0.17 -1.52 -4.57
CA ALA A 21 -0.77 -2.41 -3.58
C ALA A 21 -1.07 -3.79 -4.13
N GLU A 22 -1.59 -3.88 -5.36
CA GLU A 22 -1.97 -5.17 -5.95
C GLU A 22 -0.78 -5.96 -6.48
N TRP A 23 0.27 -5.28 -6.93
CA TRP A 23 1.46 -5.90 -7.49
C TRP A 23 2.66 -5.72 -6.56
N SER A 24 2.40 -5.81 -5.26
CA SER A 24 3.42 -5.58 -4.26
C SER A 24 4.50 -6.67 -4.27
N LEU A 25 5.73 -6.23 -4.03
CA LEU A 25 6.90 -7.09 -3.90
C LEU A 25 7.14 -7.53 -2.46
N TRP A 26 6.52 -6.81 -1.52
CA TRP A 26 6.69 -7.04 -0.09
C TRP A 26 5.37 -6.72 0.61
N ILE A 27 4.93 -7.62 1.47
CA ILE A 27 3.73 -7.41 2.29
C ILE A 27 4.11 -7.73 3.73
N GLU A 28 3.85 -6.79 4.62
CA GLU A 28 4.10 -6.97 6.04
C GLU A 28 2.83 -6.63 6.84
N PRO A 29 2.25 -7.59 7.54
CA PRO A 29 1.12 -7.30 8.42
C PRO A 29 1.55 -6.38 9.55
N LEU A 30 0.73 -5.36 9.82
CA LEU A 30 0.98 -4.43 10.93
C LEU A 30 0.17 -4.78 12.16
N ASP A 31 -0.94 -5.49 11.97
CA ASP A 31 -1.80 -5.96 13.04
C ASP A 31 -1.94 -7.47 12.92
N GLU A 32 -1.89 -8.18 14.03
CA GLU A 32 -2.02 -9.64 14.05
C GLU A 32 -3.45 -10.11 14.37
N ASP A 33 -4.35 -9.15 14.59
CA ASP A 33 -5.73 -9.43 14.97
C ASP A 33 -6.60 -9.79 13.76
N SER A 34 -7.82 -10.22 14.06
CA SER A 34 -8.83 -10.44 13.03
C SER A 34 -9.14 -9.14 12.27
N PRO A 35 -9.64 -9.24 11.02
CA PRO A 35 -10.05 -8.04 10.29
C PRO A 35 -11.06 -7.18 11.08
N PRO A 36 -10.99 -5.83 10.92
CA PRO A 36 -10.10 -5.15 10.00
C PRO A 36 -8.67 -5.08 10.51
N HIS A 37 -7.71 -5.28 9.61
CA HIS A 37 -6.30 -5.17 9.97
C HIS A 37 -5.54 -4.45 8.84
N ARG A 38 -4.35 -3.93 9.17
CA ARG A 38 -3.53 -3.16 8.25
C ARG A 38 -2.33 -3.96 7.77
N GLU A 39 -1.96 -3.71 6.51
CA GLU A 39 -0.75 -4.26 5.92
C GLU A 39 0.06 -3.15 5.27
N LEU A 40 1.38 -3.19 5.45
CA LEU A 40 2.30 -2.39 4.66
C LEU A 40 2.64 -3.17 3.40
N ARG A 41 2.47 -2.53 2.25
CA ARG A 41 2.82 -3.11 0.96
C ARG A 41 3.80 -2.20 0.23
N LEU A 42 4.84 -2.79 -0.33
CA LEU A 42 5.80 -2.08 -1.16
C LEU A 42 5.65 -2.56 -2.60
N GLY A 43 5.46 -1.64 -3.52
CA GLY A 43 5.30 -1.98 -4.93
C GLY A 43 5.58 -0.78 -5.83
N PHE A 44 5.76 -1.05 -7.11
CA PHE A 44 6.05 0.00 -8.08
C PHE A 44 4.77 0.61 -8.64
N ASP A 45 4.81 1.93 -8.87
CA ASP A 45 3.74 2.62 -9.60
C ASP A 45 3.91 2.43 -11.11
N THR A 46 3.01 3.02 -11.89
CA THR A 46 3.06 2.89 -13.36
C THR A 46 4.32 3.51 -13.98
N GLY A 47 5.01 4.39 -13.25
CA GLY A 47 6.27 4.99 -13.67
C GLY A 47 7.51 4.30 -13.11
N ALA A 48 7.36 3.10 -12.55
CA ALA A 48 8.43 2.31 -11.93
C ALA A 48 9.07 2.96 -10.71
N ARG A 49 8.32 3.85 -10.02
CA ARG A 49 8.75 4.43 -8.76
C ARG A 49 8.24 3.55 -7.61
N LEU A 50 9.12 3.23 -6.66
CA LEU A 50 8.72 2.40 -5.51
C LEU A 50 7.87 3.22 -4.56
N LEU A 51 6.69 2.69 -4.23
CA LEU A 51 5.77 3.30 -3.28
C LEU A 51 5.61 2.43 -2.05
N GLU A 52 5.41 3.08 -0.90
CA GLU A 52 4.87 2.41 0.27
C GLU A 52 3.37 2.68 0.30
N ALA A 53 2.59 1.62 0.46
CA ALA A 53 1.14 1.70 0.55
C ALA A 53 0.69 1.01 1.83
N MET A 54 -0.26 1.62 2.53
CA MET A 54 -0.89 0.98 3.67
C MET A 54 -2.28 0.55 3.24
N VAL A 55 -2.57 -0.73 3.39
CA VAL A 55 -3.83 -1.33 2.96
C VAL A 55 -4.61 -1.81 4.18
N LEU A 56 -5.87 -1.44 4.24
CA LEU A 56 -6.79 -1.90 5.27
C LEU A 56 -7.58 -3.08 4.71
N ALA A 57 -7.43 -4.24 5.33
CA ALA A 57 -8.20 -5.43 4.99
C ALA A 57 -9.48 -5.45 5.84
N LEU A 58 -10.62 -5.45 5.17
CA LEU A 58 -11.93 -5.38 5.81
C LEU A 58 -12.49 -6.78 6.07
N GLU A 59 -13.48 -6.86 6.97
CA GLU A 59 -14.06 -8.14 7.39
C GLU A 59 -14.71 -8.92 6.24
N ASN A 60 -15.24 -8.21 5.24
CA ASN A 60 -15.90 -8.83 4.08
C ASN A 60 -14.91 -9.28 3.00
N GLY A 61 -13.61 -9.14 3.24
CA GLY A 61 -12.58 -9.48 2.27
C GLY A 61 -12.18 -8.35 1.34
N ASP A 62 -12.87 -7.20 1.41
CA ASP A 62 -12.48 -6.03 0.61
C ASP A 62 -11.21 -5.41 1.17
N GLU A 63 -10.48 -4.71 0.30
CA GLU A 63 -9.27 -4.00 0.67
C GLU A 63 -9.37 -2.53 0.26
N MET A 64 -8.76 -1.67 1.07
CA MET A 64 -8.75 -0.23 0.80
C MET A 64 -7.37 0.35 1.09
N VAL A 65 -6.80 1.05 0.10
CA VAL A 65 -5.56 1.79 0.32
C VAL A 65 -5.88 3.04 1.13
N ILE A 66 -5.26 3.16 2.30
CA ILE A 66 -5.47 4.31 3.20
C ILE A 66 -4.27 5.24 3.26
N HIS A 67 -3.13 4.85 2.66
CA HIS A 67 -1.91 5.64 2.62
C HIS A 67 -1.09 5.21 1.42
N ALA A 68 -0.51 6.17 0.70
CA ALA A 68 0.42 5.89 -0.40
C ALA A 68 1.38 7.06 -0.54
N MET A 69 2.68 6.76 -0.61
CA MET A 69 3.72 7.77 -0.83
C MET A 69 4.97 7.10 -1.38
N PRO A 70 5.91 7.87 -1.95
CA PRO A 70 7.20 7.28 -2.34
C PRO A 70 7.85 6.62 -1.12
N ALA A 71 8.38 5.42 -1.33
CA ALA A 71 8.95 4.64 -0.24
C ALA A 71 10.14 5.33 0.38
N GLY A 72 10.21 5.32 1.71
CA GLY A 72 11.36 5.82 2.44
C GLY A 72 12.57 4.91 2.25
N LYS A 73 13.77 5.47 2.46
CA LYS A 73 15.02 4.73 2.30
C LYS A 73 15.08 3.43 3.10
N LYS A 74 14.48 3.43 4.29
CA LYS A 74 14.50 2.26 5.17
C LYS A 74 13.82 1.04 4.52
N TYR A 75 12.90 1.26 3.59
CA TYR A 75 12.20 0.17 2.92
C TYR A 75 12.96 -0.38 1.72
N LEU A 76 13.86 0.42 1.13
CA LEU A 76 14.66 -0.04 0.00
C LEU A 76 15.58 -1.21 0.39
N ASP A 77 16.00 -1.24 1.66
CA ASP A 77 16.88 -2.29 2.17
C ASP A 77 16.14 -3.62 2.36
N LEU A 78 14.81 -3.63 2.33
CA LEU A 78 14.01 -4.84 2.48
C LEU A 78 13.85 -5.60 1.17
N LEU A 79 14.10 -4.96 0.03
CA LEU A 79 13.91 -5.56 -1.27
C LEU A 79 15.14 -6.37 -1.67
N PRO A 80 14.92 -7.51 -2.36
CA PRO A 80 16.03 -8.30 -2.85
C PRO A 80 16.85 -7.60 -3.94
#